data_26a1a15203e51ef91a3ed4a5173bdd5b
#
_entry.id   26a1a15203e51ef91a3ed4a5173bdd5b
#
_cell.length_a   1.000
_cell.length_b   1.000
_cell.length_c   1.000
_cell.angle_alpha   90.00
_cell.angle_beta   90.00
_cell.angle_gamma   90.00
#
_symmetry.space_group_name_H-M   'P 1'
#
loop_
_entity.id
_entity.type
_entity.pdbx_description
1 polymer ?
#
loop_
_entity_poly.entity_id
_entity_poly.type
_entity_poly.pdbx_seq_one_letter_code
_entity_poly.pdbx_strand_id
1 'polypeptide(L)'
;MGKTRIIFFDIKDYDREFFEKYGKNYNYEMSFFKSRLSLENVHLTKGYDVVCAFTNDDIGKETIDAMAENGVRLLAMRCAGFNNVSLKDIHNRFKVVRVPAYSPHAIAEYTVGLILAVNRKINKAYVRTREGNFSINGLMGVDLYGKTAGIIGTGKIGQILIKILRGF
;
A
#
# COMPACT_ATOMS: atom_id res chain seq x y z
N MET A 1 -31.38 1.21 13.65
CA MET A 1 -29.94 0.85 13.76
C MET A 1 -29.13 2.13 13.71
N GLY A 2 -28.17 2.34 14.64
CA GLY A 2 -27.27 3.49 14.61
C GLY A 2 -26.33 3.44 13.39
N LYS A 3 -25.67 4.59 13.09
CA LYS A 3 -24.65 4.64 12.05
C LYS A 3 -23.42 3.84 12.49
N THR A 4 -22.79 3.09 11.56
CA THR A 4 -21.49 2.49 11.80
C THR A 4 -20.41 3.59 11.70
N ARG A 5 -19.64 3.79 12.76
CA ARG A 5 -18.60 4.82 12.84
C ARG A 5 -17.26 4.25 12.43
N ILE A 6 -16.65 4.85 11.41
CA ILE A 6 -15.39 4.39 10.81
C ILE A 6 -14.35 5.50 10.91
N ILE A 7 -13.20 5.21 11.48
CA ILE A 7 -12.04 6.11 11.50
C ILE A 7 -10.96 5.59 10.56
N PHE A 8 -10.44 6.48 9.72
CA PHE A 8 -9.39 6.18 8.74
C PHE A 8 -8.09 6.85 9.14
N PHE A 9 -7.00 6.08 9.17
CA PHE A 9 -5.63 6.60 9.35
C PHE A 9 -4.81 6.48 8.07
N ASP A 10 -3.74 7.28 7.95
CA ASP A 10 -2.87 7.38 6.77
C ASP A 10 -3.65 7.53 5.46
N ILE A 11 -4.76 8.30 5.50
CA ILE A 11 -5.65 8.50 4.35
C ILE A 11 -4.96 9.39 3.30
N LYS A 12 -5.05 8.98 2.05
CA LYS A 12 -4.61 9.78 0.89
C LYS A 12 -5.82 10.51 0.30
N ASP A 13 -5.58 11.61 -0.40
CA ASP A 13 -6.68 12.43 -0.93
C ASP A 13 -7.55 11.62 -1.92
N TYR A 14 -6.94 10.76 -2.75
CA TYR A 14 -7.69 9.86 -3.64
C TYR A 14 -8.51 8.80 -2.89
N ASP A 15 -8.02 8.25 -1.77
CA ASP A 15 -8.79 7.31 -0.95
C ASP A 15 -10.05 7.99 -0.41
N ARG A 16 -9.89 9.20 0.14
CA ARG A 16 -10.99 9.98 0.72
C ARG A 16 -12.10 10.22 -0.30
N GLU A 17 -11.74 10.65 -1.52
CA GLU A 17 -12.70 10.89 -2.59
C GLU A 17 -13.56 9.63 -2.88
N PHE A 18 -12.91 8.46 -3.00
CA PHE A 18 -13.61 7.21 -3.26
C PHE A 18 -14.49 6.78 -2.08
N PHE A 19 -13.97 6.84 -0.84
CA PHE A 19 -14.76 6.47 0.33
C PHE A 19 -15.95 7.39 0.55
N GLU A 20 -15.81 8.70 0.36
CA GLU A 20 -16.93 9.64 0.43
C GLU A 20 -17.96 9.39 -0.68
N LYS A 21 -17.51 9.10 -1.90
CA LYS A 21 -18.40 8.80 -3.04
C LYS A 21 -19.22 7.54 -2.79
N TYR A 22 -18.60 6.44 -2.47
CA TYR A 22 -19.28 5.14 -2.33
C TYR A 22 -19.92 4.95 -0.95
N GLY A 23 -19.38 5.57 0.08
CA GLY A 23 -19.93 5.53 1.44
C GLY A 23 -21.32 6.14 1.57
N LYS A 24 -21.72 7.04 0.64
CA LYS A 24 -23.07 7.62 0.58
C LYS A 24 -24.19 6.58 0.46
N ASN A 25 -23.88 5.40 -0.08
CA ASN A 25 -24.83 4.31 -0.25
C ASN A 25 -25.04 3.48 1.03
N TYR A 26 -24.29 3.79 2.08
CA TYR A 26 -24.30 3.07 3.34
C TYR A 26 -24.53 4.02 4.50
N ASN A 27 -25.02 3.49 5.61
CA ASN A 27 -25.24 4.27 6.83
C ASN A 27 -23.95 4.38 7.65
N TYR A 28 -22.90 5.00 7.06
CA TYR A 28 -21.59 5.21 7.69
C TYR A 28 -21.39 6.65 8.15
N GLU A 29 -20.73 6.80 9.28
CA GLU A 29 -20.12 8.04 9.74
C GLU A 29 -18.60 7.87 9.66
N MET A 30 -17.94 8.65 8.78
CA MET A 30 -16.53 8.47 8.45
C MET A 30 -15.70 9.67 8.90
N SER A 31 -14.59 9.41 9.60
CA SER A 31 -13.59 10.39 9.99
C SER A 31 -12.24 10.05 9.38
N PHE A 32 -11.53 11.05 8.82
CA PHE A 32 -10.32 10.85 8.03
C PHE A 32 -9.14 11.58 8.64
N PHE A 33 -8.05 10.86 8.90
CA PHE A 33 -6.80 11.38 9.44
C PHE A 33 -5.64 11.10 8.48
N LYS A 34 -4.85 12.13 8.15
CA LYS A 34 -3.62 11.99 7.35
C LYS A 34 -2.46 11.39 8.14
N SER A 35 -2.53 11.47 9.47
CA SER A 35 -1.55 10.83 10.35
C SER A 35 -1.68 9.31 10.31
N ARG A 36 -0.56 8.63 10.49
CA ARG A 36 -0.54 7.18 10.68
C ARG A 36 -1.07 6.85 12.07
N LEU A 37 -1.72 5.68 12.19
CA LEU A 37 -2.08 5.13 13.50
C LEU A 37 -0.80 4.75 14.26
N SER A 38 -0.75 5.14 15.52
CA SER A 38 0.31 4.79 16.47
C SER A 38 -0.27 4.77 17.88
N LEU A 39 0.52 4.31 18.84
CA LEU A 39 0.12 4.34 20.25
C LEU A 39 -0.20 5.77 20.76
N GLU A 40 0.47 6.79 20.19
CA GLU A 40 0.25 8.19 20.58
C GLU A 40 -1.15 8.70 20.25
N ASN A 41 -1.74 8.24 19.14
CA ASN A 41 -3.03 8.73 18.64
C ASN A 41 -4.14 7.68 18.63
N VAL A 42 -3.89 6.48 19.15
CA VAL A 42 -4.89 5.40 19.24
C VAL A 42 -6.12 5.79 20.06
N HIS A 43 -5.99 6.74 20.99
CA HIS A 43 -7.11 7.28 21.78
C HIS A 43 -8.22 7.88 20.90
N LEU A 44 -7.89 8.33 19.67
CA LEU A 44 -8.86 8.85 18.69
C LEU A 44 -9.83 7.76 18.21
N THR A 45 -9.51 6.48 18.39
CA THR A 45 -10.40 5.37 17.99
C THR A 45 -11.59 5.17 18.94
N LYS A 46 -11.60 5.88 20.08
CA LYS A 46 -12.66 5.76 21.07
C LYS A 46 -14.03 6.12 20.48
N GLY A 47 -14.96 5.19 20.60
CA GLY A 47 -16.33 5.35 20.11
C GLY A 47 -16.49 5.08 18.62
N TYR A 48 -15.46 4.57 17.92
CA TYR A 48 -15.59 4.07 16.56
C TYR A 48 -15.75 2.54 16.58
N ASP A 49 -16.57 2.03 15.66
CA ASP A 49 -16.79 0.60 15.48
C ASP A 49 -15.67 -0.04 14.64
N VAL A 50 -15.12 0.73 13.69
CA VAL A 50 -14.18 0.25 12.68
C VAL A 50 -12.98 1.19 12.60
N VAL A 51 -11.79 0.60 12.63
CA VAL A 51 -10.54 1.28 12.27
C VAL A 51 -10.15 0.84 10.87
N CYS A 52 -9.99 1.79 9.95
CA CYS A 52 -9.50 1.55 8.61
C CYS A 52 -8.04 2.01 8.50
N ALA A 53 -7.12 1.05 8.39
CA ALA A 53 -5.68 1.27 8.46
C ALA A 53 -4.96 0.93 7.14
N PHE A 54 -3.68 1.31 7.05
CA PHE A 54 -2.84 1.09 5.89
C PHE A 54 -1.50 0.44 6.26
N THR A 55 -0.61 0.24 5.27
CA THR A 55 0.61 -0.57 5.39
C THR A 55 1.62 -0.06 6.40
N ASN A 56 1.62 1.24 6.69
CA ASN A 56 2.62 1.88 7.55
C ASN A 56 2.07 2.29 8.92
N ASP A 57 0.81 1.90 9.22
CA ASP A 57 0.24 2.10 10.53
C ASP A 57 0.88 1.12 11.53
N ASP A 58 1.11 1.57 12.75
CA ASP A 58 1.59 0.72 13.84
C ASP A 58 0.41 -0.02 14.48
N ILE A 59 0.33 -1.32 14.20
CA ILE A 59 -0.71 -2.21 14.72
C ILE A 59 -0.04 -3.33 15.52
N GLY A 60 0.88 -2.92 16.40
CA GLY A 60 1.51 -3.76 17.40
C GLY A 60 0.57 -4.06 18.59
N LYS A 61 1.08 -4.87 19.51
CA LYS A 61 0.29 -5.34 20.67
C LYS A 61 -0.37 -4.21 21.45
N GLU A 62 0.37 -3.17 21.82
CA GLU A 62 -0.12 -2.06 22.66
C GLU A 62 -1.22 -1.26 21.95
N THR A 63 -1.08 -1.02 20.64
CA THR A 63 -2.11 -0.35 19.83
C THR A 63 -3.36 -1.21 19.71
N ILE A 64 -3.20 -2.54 19.58
CA ILE A 64 -4.32 -3.50 19.56
C ILE A 64 -5.06 -3.51 20.88
N ASP A 65 -4.33 -3.54 22.02
CA ASP A 65 -4.91 -3.51 23.36
C ASP A 65 -5.76 -2.25 23.53
N ALA A 66 -5.20 -1.08 23.20
CA ALA A 66 -5.90 0.19 23.30
C ALA A 66 -7.13 0.30 22.37
N MET A 67 -7.04 -0.20 21.12
CA MET A 67 -8.20 -0.26 20.21
C MET A 67 -9.33 -1.12 20.77
N ALA A 68 -8.99 -2.27 21.37
CA ALA A 68 -9.98 -3.16 21.99
C ALA A 68 -10.67 -2.50 23.18
N GLU A 69 -9.90 -1.83 24.05
CA GLU A 69 -10.43 -1.05 25.18
C GLU A 69 -11.32 0.12 24.72
N ASN A 70 -10.99 0.75 23.58
CA ASN A 70 -11.79 1.81 22.97
C ASN A 70 -13.10 1.31 22.32
N GLY A 71 -13.32 -0.02 22.27
CA GLY A 71 -14.53 -0.63 21.75
C GLY A 71 -14.51 -0.90 20.23
N VAL A 72 -13.34 -0.87 19.58
CA VAL A 72 -13.19 -1.25 18.18
C VAL A 72 -13.58 -2.71 17.97
N ARG A 73 -14.40 -2.98 16.95
CA ARG A 73 -14.90 -4.33 16.63
C ARG A 73 -14.33 -4.89 15.32
N LEU A 74 -13.79 -4.02 14.46
CA LEU A 74 -13.26 -4.40 13.17
C LEU A 74 -12.04 -3.56 12.80
N LEU A 75 -10.96 -4.22 12.40
CA LEU A 75 -9.82 -3.62 11.70
C LEU A 75 -9.94 -3.91 10.19
N ALA A 76 -10.06 -2.89 9.38
CA ALA A 76 -10.13 -2.98 7.92
C ALA A 76 -8.83 -2.48 7.29
N MET A 77 -8.03 -3.39 6.74
CA MET A 77 -6.78 -3.04 6.06
C MET A 77 -7.04 -2.69 4.60
N ARG A 78 -6.68 -1.47 4.17
CA ARG A 78 -6.78 -1.01 2.76
C ARG A 78 -5.70 -1.57 1.85
N CYS A 79 -5.03 -2.62 2.27
CA CYS A 79 -3.90 -3.24 1.56
C CYS A 79 -3.97 -4.75 1.61
N ALA A 80 -3.18 -5.41 0.78
CA ALA A 80 -3.08 -6.88 0.77
C ALA A 80 -2.10 -7.39 1.84
N GLY A 81 -1.00 -6.65 2.07
CA GLY A 81 -0.03 -6.96 3.13
C GLY A 81 -0.61 -6.70 4.53
N PHE A 82 -0.17 -7.47 5.50
CA PHE A 82 -0.57 -7.32 6.90
C PHE A 82 0.59 -7.60 7.88
N ASN A 83 1.83 -7.42 7.42
CA ASN A 83 3.02 -7.68 8.25
C ASN A 83 3.14 -6.74 9.45
N ASN A 84 2.49 -5.58 9.37
CA ASN A 84 2.40 -4.59 10.43
C ASN A 84 1.29 -4.91 11.47
N VAL A 85 0.57 -6.02 11.31
CA VAL A 85 -0.53 -6.43 12.18
C VAL A 85 -0.11 -7.65 13.00
N SER A 86 -0.11 -7.52 14.33
CA SER A 86 0.15 -8.66 15.22
C SER A 86 -1.11 -9.52 15.37
N LEU A 87 -1.34 -10.43 14.41
CA LEU A 87 -2.55 -11.27 14.39
C LEU A 87 -2.73 -12.10 15.67
N LYS A 88 -1.64 -12.55 16.33
CA LYS A 88 -1.70 -13.30 17.57
C LYS A 88 -2.32 -12.49 18.73
N ASP A 89 -2.12 -11.17 18.73
CA ASP A 89 -2.60 -10.28 19.75
C ASP A 89 -4.06 -9.82 19.49
N ILE A 90 -4.56 -10.00 18.27
CA ILE A 90 -5.97 -9.69 17.90
C ILE A 90 -6.92 -10.84 18.25
N HIS A 91 -6.40 -12.07 18.40
CA HIS A 91 -7.24 -13.24 18.61
C HIS A 91 -8.33 -13.03 19.66
N ASN A 92 -9.59 -13.24 19.26
CA ASN A 92 -10.80 -13.07 20.07
C ASN A 92 -11.12 -11.61 20.54
N ARG A 93 -10.41 -10.59 20.07
CA ARG A 93 -10.68 -9.18 20.45
C ARG A 93 -11.60 -8.50 19.44
N PHE A 94 -11.20 -8.46 18.17
CA PHE A 94 -11.98 -7.92 17.07
C PHE A 94 -11.66 -8.62 15.75
N LYS A 95 -12.48 -8.41 14.74
CA LYS A 95 -12.30 -9.01 13.42
C LYS A 95 -11.27 -8.21 12.61
N VAL A 96 -10.55 -8.92 11.71
CA VAL A 96 -9.65 -8.29 10.74
C VAL A 96 -10.08 -8.68 9.34
N VAL A 97 -10.18 -7.68 8.47
CA VAL A 97 -10.40 -7.88 7.03
C VAL A 97 -9.33 -7.12 6.26
N ARG A 98 -9.02 -7.59 5.07
CA ARG A 98 -8.04 -6.95 4.18
C ARG A 98 -8.46 -7.07 2.73
N VAL A 99 -7.80 -6.33 1.85
CA VAL A 99 -7.90 -6.55 0.41
C VAL A 99 -7.13 -7.83 0.07
N PRO A 100 -7.80 -8.91 -0.37
CA PRO A 100 -7.13 -10.21 -0.55
C PRO A 100 -6.12 -10.21 -1.68
N ALA A 101 -6.40 -9.45 -2.74
CA ALA A 101 -5.51 -9.25 -3.89
C ALA A 101 -5.97 -8.00 -4.67
N TYR A 102 -5.02 -7.33 -5.29
CA TYR A 102 -5.24 -6.33 -6.34
C TYR A 102 -4.34 -6.70 -7.53
N SER A 103 -4.14 -5.84 -8.53
CA SER A 103 -3.46 -6.21 -9.76
C SER A 103 -1.99 -6.67 -9.53
N PRO A 104 -1.67 -7.98 -9.64
CA PRO A 104 -0.30 -8.44 -9.61
C PRO A 104 0.48 -8.00 -10.87
N HIS A 105 -0.23 -7.67 -11.96
CA HIS A 105 0.33 -7.12 -13.18
C HIS A 105 0.94 -5.74 -12.94
N ALA A 106 0.27 -4.86 -12.20
CA ALA A 106 0.76 -3.51 -11.91
C ALA A 106 2.16 -3.53 -11.28
N ILE A 107 2.42 -4.45 -10.33
CA ILE A 107 3.72 -4.56 -9.67
C ILE A 107 4.77 -5.11 -10.65
N ALA A 108 4.42 -6.12 -11.45
CA ALA A 108 5.33 -6.69 -12.42
C ALA A 108 5.71 -5.68 -13.51
N GLU A 109 4.75 -4.95 -14.06
CA GLU A 109 4.95 -3.90 -15.06
C GLU A 109 5.79 -2.74 -14.51
N TYR A 110 5.50 -2.29 -13.29
CA TYR A 110 6.31 -1.26 -12.61
C TYR A 110 7.75 -1.72 -12.42
N THR A 111 7.97 -2.99 -12.07
CA THR A 111 9.31 -3.58 -11.94
C THR A 111 10.08 -3.51 -13.26
N VAL A 112 9.43 -3.85 -14.38
CA VAL A 112 10.05 -3.72 -15.72
C VAL A 112 10.36 -2.26 -16.02
N GLY A 113 9.45 -1.34 -15.71
CA GLY A 113 9.69 0.10 -15.85
C GLY A 113 10.93 0.57 -15.08
N LEU A 114 11.11 0.10 -13.84
CA LEU A 114 12.31 0.40 -13.04
C LEU A 114 13.59 -0.20 -13.65
N ILE A 115 13.55 -1.46 -14.11
CA ILE A 115 14.69 -2.10 -14.78
C ILE A 115 15.14 -1.27 -15.97
N LEU A 116 14.21 -0.87 -16.83
CA LEU A 116 14.51 -0.04 -18.01
C LEU A 116 15.00 1.36 -17.61
N ALA A 117 14.37 2.00 -16.64
CA ALA A 117 14.75 3.33 -16.17
C ALA A 117 16.18 3.36 -15.62
N VAL A 118 16.55 2.34 -14.82
CA VAL A 118 17.91 2.22 -14.25
C VAL A 118 18.93 1.87 -15.34
N ASN A 119 18.64 0.87 -16.17
CA ASN A 119 19.55 0.41 -17.22
C ASN A 119 19.84 1.53 -18.23
N ARG A 120 18.79 2.17 -18.75
CA ARG A 120 18.89 3.21 -19.79
C ARG A 120 19.13 4.62 -19.23
N LYS A 121 19.31 4.75 -17.92
CA LYS A 121 19.56 6.05 -17.23
C LYS A 121 18.49 7.12 -17.52
N ILE A 122 17.23 6.71 -17.71
CA ILE A 122 16.14 7.58 -18.19
C ILE A 122 16.00 8.83 -17.32
N ASN A 123 16.01 8.66 -15.99
CA ASN A 123 15.88 9.78 -15.05
C ASN A 123 17.03 10.78 -15.19
N LYS A 124 18.26 10.27 -15.31
CA LYS A 124 19.46 11.12 -15.48
C LYS A 124 19.44 11.88 -16.82
N ALA A 125 19.03 11.20 -17.89
CA ALA A 125 18.89 11.81 -19.21
C ALA A 125 17.82 12.90 -19.19
N TYR A 126 16.67 12.65 -18.57
CA TYR A 126 15.58 13.61 -18.43
C TYR A 126 16.03 14.89 -17.72
N VAL A 127 16.67 14.78 -16.55
CA VAL A 127 17.14 15.93 -15.77
C VAL A 127 18.14 16.75 -16.61
N ARG A 128 19.15 16.10 -17.20
CA ARG A 128 20.16 16.77 -18.03
C ARG A 128 19.55 17.52 -19.22
N THR A 129 18.61 16.90 -19.92
CA THR A 129 17.94 17.53 -21.05
C THR A 129 17.18 18.78 -20.63
N ARG A 130 16.51 18.73 -19.49
CA ARG A 130 15.83 19.90 -18.93
C ARG A 130 16.76 21.05 -18.55
N GLU A 131 18.00 20.72 -18.17
CA GLU A 131 19.06 21.69 -17.87
C GLU A 131 19.85 22.15 -19.12
N GLY A 132 19.40 21.78 -20.33
CA GLY A 132 20.08 22.10 -21.58
C GLY A 132 21.37 21.31 -21.84
N ASN A 133 21.63 20.27 -21.06
CA ASN A 133 22.81 19.41 -21.23
C ASN A 133 22.47 18.18 -22.07
N PHE A 134 22.88 18.17 -23.31
CA PHE A 134 22.64 17.07 -24.28
C PHE A 134 23.79 16.07 -24.36
N SER A 135 24.78 16.13 -23.47
CA SER A 135 25.89 15.17 -23.43
C SER A 135 25.40 13.77 -23.08
N ILE A 136 25.78 12.77 -23.87
CA ILE A 136 25.50 11.35 -23.64
C ILE A 136 26.48 10.67 -22.67
N ASN A 137 27.52 11.38 -22.19
CA ASN A 137 28.52 10.82 -21.31
C ASN A 137 27.90 10.27 -20.03
N GLY A 138 28.18 8.98 -19.71
CA GLY A 138 27.66 8.30 -18.52
C GLY A 138 26.16 7.96 -18.60
N LEU A 139 25.55 7.97 -19.80
CA LEU A 139 24.18 7.51 -20.06
C LEU A 139 24.14 6.13 -20.73
N MET A 140 25.29 5.50 -20.95
CA MET A 140 25.37 4.18 -21.57
C MET A 140 24.65 3.14 -20.69
N GLY A 141 23.81 2.34 -21.29
CA GLY A 141 23.20 1.14 -20.75
C GLY A 141 23.62 -0.09 -21.54
N VAL A 142 22.97 -1.21 -21.30
CA VAL A 142 23.17 -2.47 -22.02
C VAL A 142 21.84 -2.93 -22.64
N ASP A 143 21.93 -3.70 -23.74
CA ASP A 143 20.74 -4.36 -24.27
C ASP A 143 20.34 -5.52 -23.36
N LEU A 144 19.04 -5.65 -23.09
CA LEU A 144 18.51 -6.77 -22.31
C LEU A 144 18.36 -8.03 -23.18
N TYR A 145 18.31 -7.85 -24.50
CA TYR A 145 18.24 -8.95 -25.44
C TYR A 145 19.35 -9.98 -25.19
N GLY A 146 18.97 -11.25 -25.11
CA GLY A 146 19.90 -12.35 -24.88
C GLY A 146 20.51 -12.41 -23.45
N LYS A 147 20.06 -11.57 -22.53
CA LYS A 147 20.52 -11.62 -21.14
C LYS A 147 19.69 -12.59 -20.32
N THR A 148 20.27 -13.06 -19.21
CA THR A 148 19.58 -13.92 -18.25
C THR A 148 19.07 -13.09 -17.08
N ALA A 149 17.78 -13.19 -16.78
CA ALA A 149 17.17 -12.59 -15.60
C ALA A 149 16.94 -13.66 -14.53
N GLY A 150 17.49 -13.46 -13.33
CA GLY A 150 17.23 -14.27 -12.16
C GLY A 150 16.04 -13.72 -11.37
N ILE A 151 15.05 -14.57 -11.04
CA ILE A 151 13.87 -14.17 -10.26
C ILE A 151 13.89 -14.92 -8.91
N ILE A 152 13.96 -14.14 -7.83
CA ILE A 152 13.84 -14.66 -6.46
C ILE A 152 12.37 -14.52 -6.05
N GLY A 153 11.68 -15.65 -5.85
CA GLY A 153 10.25 -15.71 -5.58
C GLY A 153 9.40 -15.86 -6.86
N THR A 154 8.80 -17.03 -7.01
CA THR A 154 7.99 -17.43 -8.19
C THR A 154 6.50 -17.48 -7.86
N GLY A 155 6.02 -16.57 -6.99
CA GLY A 155 4.61 -16.34 -6.73
C GLY A 155 3.90 -15.68 -7.93
N LYS A 156 2.64 -15.27 -7.76
CA LYS A 156 1.82 -14.69 -8.85
C LYS A 156 2.54 -13.54 -9.58
N ILE A 157 3.14 -12.61 -8.84
CA ILE A 157 3.86 -11.45 -9.40
C ILE A 157 5.11 -11.91 -10.16
N GLY A 158 5.93 -12.78 -9.54
CA GLY A 158 7.15 -13.30 -10.17
C GLY A 158 6.88 -14.03 -11.48
N GLN A 159 5.81 -14.83 -11.55
CA GLN A 159 5.40 -15.55 -12.78
C GLN A 159 4.99 -14.56 -13.88
N ILE A 160 4.31 -13.46 -13.55
CA ILE A 160 3.94 -12.43 -14.52
C ILE A 160 5.21 -11.70 -15.00
N LEU A 161 6.09 -11.33 -14.08
CA LEU A 161 7.37 -10.69 -14.43
C LEU A 161 8.20 -11.57 -15.36
N ILE A 162 8.29 -12.88 -15.13
CA ILE A 162 8.95 -13.83 -16.03
C ILE A 162 8.34 -13.77 -17.44
N LYS A 163 6.99 -13.76 -17.53
CA LYS A 163 6.32 -13.67 -18.84
C LYS A 163 6.66 -12.39 -19.59
N ILE A 164 6.69 -11.24 -18.90
CA ILE A 164 7.03 -9.96 -19.50
C ILE A 164 8.50 -9.96 -19.96
N LEU A 165 9.42 -10.40 -19.10
CA LEU A 165 10.86 -10.41 -19.40
C LEU A 165 11.24 -11.36 -20.54
N ARG A 166 10.42 -12.35 -20.85
CA ARG A 166 10.60 -13.19 -22.05
C ARG A 166 10.38 -12.46 -23.38
N GLY A 167 9.79 -11.27 -23.32
CA GLY A 167 9.60 -10.42 -24.50
C GLY A 167 10.84 -9.60 -24.89
N PHE A 168 11.90 -9.64 -24.08
CA PHE A 168 13.20 -9.03 -24.37
C PHE A 168 14.15 -10.06 -24.96
#